data_17d0216f746cee88939f838a6ac1be8b
#
_entry.id   17d0216f746cee88939f838a6ac1be8b
#
_cell.length_a   1.000
_cell.length_b   1.000
_cell.length_c   1.000
_cell.angle_alpha   90.00
_cell.angle_beta   90.00
_cell.angle_gamma   90.00
#
_symmetry.space_group_name_H-M   'P 1'
#
loop_
_entity.id
_entity.type
_entity.pdbx_description
1 polymer ?
#
loop_
_entity_poly.entity_id
_entity_poly.type
_entity_poly.pdbx_seq_one_letter_code
_entity_poly.pdbx_strand_id
1 'polypeptide(L)'
;MNKAPRIELRVPESQGQWQEASAIVAEYAGTLGVDLSFQAFDLEVQNLAHLYAAPQSVFLLAYVDRALAGCGGLIALPQCDYPNACEMRRLYVRPAFRRLGLGRVLAQGLIDRGLQAGYTCMLLDTLDDMEAARGLYASLGFEEIPPYYYNPIAGAHYLKVDL
;
A
#
# COMPACT_ATOMS: atom_id res chain seq x y z
N MET A 1 -7.89 18.24 -28.46
CA MET A 1 -8.21 18.37 -27.03
C MET A 1 -7.62 17.20 -26.26
N ASN A 2 -6.82 17.49 -25.25
CA ASN A 2 -6.30 16.45 -24.39
C ASN A 2 -7.38 16.01 -23.40
N LYS A 3 -7.77 14.75 -23.45
CA LYS A 3 -8.63 14.18 -22.43
C LYS A 3 -7.83 13.96 -21.15
N ALA A 4 -8.45 14.24 -20.00
CA ALA A 4 -7.88 13.84 -18.71
C ALA A 4 -7.68 12.31 -18.69
N PRO A 5 -6.57 11.81 -18.10
CA PRO A 5 -6.36 10.37 -17.99
C PRO A 5 -7.49 9.72 -17.21
N ARG A 6 -7.92 8.55 -17.66
CA ARG A 6 -8.92 7.76 -16.94
C ARG A 6 -8.23 6.89 -15.91
N ILE A 7 -8.49 7.16 -14.65
CA ILE A 7 -7.95 6.42 -13.52
C ILE A 7 -9.01 5.45 -13.00
N GLU A 8 -8.64 4.19 -12.86
CA GLU A 8 -9.49 3.15 -12.27
C GLU A 8 -8.75 2.42 -11.17
N LEU A 9 -9.44 2.19 -10.04
CA LEU A 9 -8.99 1.28 -9.00
C LEU A 9 -9.76 -0.03 -9.13
N ARG A 10 -9.05 -1.16 -9.09
CA ARG A 10 -9.66 -2.49 -9.18
C ARG A 10 -9.10 -3.41 -8.12
N VAL A 11 -9.98 -4.22 -7.54
CA VAL A 11 -9.58 -5.38 -6.73
C VAL A 11 -9.30 -6.52 -7.70
N PRO A 12 -8.14 -7.19 -7.64
CA PRO A 12 -7.88 -8.34 -8.50
C PRO A 12 -8.92 -9.44 -8.29
N GLU A 13 -9.46 -9.98 -9.37
CA GLU A 13 -10.49 -11.04 -9.34
C GLU A 13 -10.05 -12.27 -10.13
N SER A 14 -9.28 -12.09 -11.20
CA SER A 14 -8.82 -13.18 -12.06
C SER A 14 -7.39 -13.58 -11.70
N GLN A 15 -7.00 -14.79 -12.10
CA GLN A 15 -5.63 -15.26 -11.96
C GLN A 15 -4.65 -14.30 -12.66
N GLY A 16 -5.00 -13.81 -13.84
CA GLY A 16 -4.17 -12.86 -14.58
C GLY A 16 -3.96 -11.55 -13.81
N GLN A 17 -5.01 -11.04 -13.17
CA GLN A 17 -4.90 -9.82 -12.34
C GLN A 17 -4.04 -10.05 -11.09
N TRP A 18 -4.13 -11.23 -10.47
CA TRP A 18 -3.25 -11.57 -9.34
C TRP A 18 -1.80 -11.73 -9.78
N GLN A 19 -1.55 -12.22 -11.01
CA GLN A 19 -0.21 -12.25 -11.58
C GLN A 19 0.33 -10.84 -11.81
N GLU A 20 -0.49 -9.92 -12.32
CA GLU A 20 -0.13 -8.50 -12.43
C GLU A 20 0.19 -7.90 -11.06
N ALA A 21 -0.61 -8.21 -10.05
CA ALA A 21 -0.40 -7.75 -8.67
C ALA A 21 0.95 -8.25 -8.12
N SER A 22 1.24 -9.52 -8.28
CA SER A 22 2.52 -10.09 -7.84
C SER A 22 3.71 -9.47 -8.56
N ALA A 23 3.58 -9.24 -9.86
CA ALA A 23 4.64 -8.63 -10.66
C ALA A 23 4.94 -7.19 -10.23
N ILE A 24 3.90 -6.38 -9.99
CA ILE A 24 4.11 -4.99 -9.59
C ILE A 24 4.63 -4.87 -8.17
N VAL A 25 4.25 -5.77 -7.26
CA VAL A 25 4.80 -5.81 -5.91
C VAL A 25 6.30 -6.17 -5.95
N ALA A 26 6.68 -7.14 -6.77
CA ALA A 26 8.09 -7.50 -6.97
C ALA A 26 8.88 -6.33 -7.59
N GLU A 27 8.29 -5.63 -8.55
CA GLU A 27 8.88 -4.43 -9.14
C GLU A 27 9.14 -3.35 -8.08
N TYR A 28 8.17 -3.11 -7.21
CA TYR A 28 8.28 -2.16 -6.10
C TYR A 28 9.47 -2.51 -5.19
N ALA A 29 9.56 -3.77 -4.78
CA ALA A 29 10.65 -4.21 -3.92
C ALA A 29 12.03 -3.99 -4.55
N GLY A 30 12.13 -4.22 -5.85
CA GLY A 30 13.37 -3.98 -6.59
C GLY A 30 13.79 -2.52 -6.61
N THR A 31 12.86 -1.57 -6.48
CA THR A 31 13.18 -0.13 -6.47
C THR A 31 13.70 0.35 -5.11
N LEU A 32 13.48 -0.40 -4.04
CA LEU A 32 13.86 0.03 -2.70
C LEU A 32 15.35 -0.09 -2.40
N GLY A 33 16.06 -0.97 -3.11
CA GLY A 33 17.48 -1.21 -2.89
C GLY A 33 17.81 -1.81 -1.51
N VAL A 34 16.82 -2.41 -0.84
CA VAL A 34 16.96 -2.99 0.49
C VAL A 34 16.41 -4.42 0.50
N ASP A 35 16.89 -5.22 1.45
CA ASP A 35 16.43 -6.59 1.62
C ASP A 35 15.15 -6.60 2.49
N LEU A 36 14.06 -7.11 1.93
CA LEU A 36 12.77 -7.24 2.62
C LEU A 36 12.52 -8.66 3.15
N SER A 37 13.54 -9.52 3.19
CA SER A 37 13.38 -10.90 3.67
C SER A 37 12.87 -10.96 5.12
N PHE A 38 13.15 -9.94 5.94
CA PHE A 38 12.63 -9.86 7.30
C PHE A 38 11.09 -9.74 7.35
N GLN A 39 10.45 -9.39 6.23
CA GLN A 39 8.99 -9.32 6.11
C GLN A 39 8.41 -10.57 5.44
N ALA A 40 9.20 -11.61 5.24
CA ALA A 40 8.82 -12.81 4.48
C ALA A 40 8.31 -12.45 3.08
N PHE A 41 8.98 -11.51 2.41
CA PHE A 41 8.53 -10.89 1.18
C PHE A 41 8.33 -11.89 0.04
N ASP A 42 9.25 -12.85 -0.11
CA ASP A 42 9.15 -13.85 -1.18
C ASP A 42 7.89 -14.71 -1.03
N LEU A 43 7.54 -15.07 0.21
CA LEU A 43 6.31 -15.81 0.49
C LEU A 43 5.07 -14.96 0.22
N GLU A 44 5.13 -13.67 0.54
CA GLU A 44 4.04 -12.73 0.25
C GLU A 44 3.75 -12.66 -1.25
N VAL A 45 4.78 -12.50 -2.09
CA VAL A 45 4.63 -12.40 -3.54
C VAL A 45 4.04 -13.69 -4.12
N GLN A 46 4.47 -14.85 -3.61
CA GLN A 46 3.97 -16.13 -4.08
C GLN A 46 2.52 -16.40 -3.67
N ASN A 47 2.06 -15.81 -2.56
CA ASN A 47 0.76 -16.10 -1.97
C ASN A 47 -0.13 -14.84 -1.85
N LEU A 48 0.06 -13.88 -2.72
CA LEU A 48 -0.61 -12.57 -2.62
C LEU A 48 -2.14 -12.70 -2.61
N ALA A 49 -2.69 -13.51 -3.51
CA ALA A 49 -4.13 -13.74 -3.58
C ALA A 49 -4.69 -14.33 -2.29
N HIS A 50 -3.95 -15.26 -1.67
CA HIS A 50 -4.35 -15.87 -0.41
C HIS A 50 -4.28 -14.86 0.74
N LEU A 51 -3.20 -14.09 0.81
CA LEU A 51 -3.01 -13.09 1.87
C LEU A 51 -4.12 -12.05 1.88
N TYR A 52 -4.52 -11.58 0.71
CA TYR A 52 -5.54 -10.53 0.59
C TYR A 52 -6.95 -11.06 0.35
N ALA A 53 -7.15 -12.38 0.40
CA ALA A 53 -8.47 -13.00 0.36
C ALA A 53 -9.20 -12.98 1.71
N ALA A 54 -8.46 -12.76 2.80
CA ALA A 54 -9.05 -12.71 4.15
C ALA A 54 -10.11 -11.62 4.24
N PRO A 55 -11.20 -11.83 5.00
CA PRO A 55 -12.18 -10.76 5.24
C PRO A 55 -11.49 -9.53 5.81
N GLN A 56 -11.97 -8.34 5.43
CA GLN A 56 -11.42 -7.06 5.86
C GLN A 56 -10.01 -6.76 5.32
N SER A 57 -9.50 -7.57 4.40
CA SER A 57 -8.28 -7.28 3.64
C SER A 57 -8.64 -6.87 2.23
N VAL A 58 -7.79 -6.06 1.59
CA VAL A 58 -7.98 -5.68 0.19
C VAL A 58 -6.64 -5.39 -0.47
N PHE A 59 -6.52 -5.74 -1.75
CA PHE A 59 -5.42 -5.30 -2.59
C PHE A 59 -6.01 -4.51 -3.76
N LEU A 60 -5.46 -3.34 -4.04
CA LEU A 60 -5.92 -2.47 -5.13
C LEU A 60 -4.86 -2.37 -6.21
N LEU A 61 -5.29 -2.50 -7.46
CA LEU A 61 -4.51 -2.16 -8.64
C LEU A 61 -5.07 -0.85 -9.21
N ALA A 62 -4.17 0.07 -9.57
CA ALA A 62 -4.53 1.31 -10.23
C ALA A 62 -4.17 1.22 -11.71
N TYR A 63 -5.11 1.59 -12.57
CA TYR A 63 -4.94 1.62 -14.01
C TYR A 63 -5.14 3.05 -14.51
N VAL A 64 -4.29 3.48 -15.44
CA VAL A 64 -4.43 4.74 -16.15
C VAL A 64 -4.59 4.40 -17.62
N ASP A 65 -5.73 4.77 -18.21
CA ASP A 65 -6.07 4.47 -19.59
C ASP A 65 -5.81 2.98 -19.93
N ARG A 66 -6.24 2.08 -19.01
CA ARG A 66 -6.12 0.62 -19.08
C ARG A 66 -4.71 0.07 -18.87
N ALA A 67 -3.70 0.92 -18.61
CA ALA A 67 -2.35 0.47 -18.30
C ALA A 67 -2.16 0.36 -16.78
N LEU A 68 -1.55 -0.74 -16.33
CA LEU A 68 -1.25 -0.92 -14.90
C LEU A 68 -0.25 0.13 -14.45
N ALA A 69 -0.61 0.93 -13.47
CA ALA A 69 0.13 2.11 -13.05
C ALA A 69 0.58 2.09 -11.59
N GLY A 70 -0.10 1.34 -10.72
CA GLY A 70 0.23 1.33 -9.31
C GLY A 70 -0.53 0.28 -8.53
N CYS A 71 -0.23 0.18 -7.24
CA CYS A 71 -0.87 -0.78 -6.34
C CYS A 71 -0.83 -0.31 -4.89
N GLY A 72 -1.58 -0.98 -4.05
CA GLY A 72 -1.54 -0.81 -2.61
C GLY A 72 -2.37 -1.88 -1.92
N GLY A 73 -2.02 -2.23 -0.69
CA GLY A 73 -2.71 -3.27 0.07
C GLY A 73 -3.10 -2.83 1.47
N LEU A 74 -4.07 -3.52 2.02
CA LEU A 74 -4.61 -3.30 3.36
C LEU A 74 -4.83 -4.64 4.03
N ILE A 75 -4.25 -4.83 5.21
CA ILE A 75 -4.45 -6.04 6.01
C ILE A 75 -4.79 -5.67 7.45
N ALA A 76 -5.46 -6.59 8.16
CA ALA A 76 -5.66 -6.46 9.59
C ALA A 76 -4.32 -6.53 10.33
N LEU A 77 -4.20 -5.77 11.42
CA LEU A 77 -3.01 -5.76 12.27
C LEU A 77 -3.42 -6.06 13.72
N PRO A 78 -3.80 -7.31 14.02
CA PRO A 78 -4.42 -7.63 15.32
C PRO A 78 -3.44 -7.60 16.51
N GLN A 79 -2.13 -7.75 16.24
CA GLN A 79 -1.11 -7.84 17.29
C GLN A 79 -0.31 -6.56 17.42
N CYS A 80 -0.97 -5.44 17.64
CA CYS A 80 -0.32 -4.17 17.92
C CYS A 80 -1.00 -3.48 19.10
N ASP A 81 -0.40 -2.39 19.59
CA ASP A 81 -0.91 -1.67 20.76
C ASP A 81 -2.20 -0.90 20.49
N TYR A 82 -2.61 -0.80 19.23
CA TYR A 82 -3.83 -0.07 18.86
C TYR A 82 -4.95 -1.04 18.56
N PRO A 83 -6.12 -0.89 19.22
CA PRO A 83 -7.22 -1.82 18.99
C PRO A 83 -7.81 -1.64 17.59
N ASN A 84 -8.19 -2.76 16.99
CA ASN A 84 -8.88 -2.81 15.70
C ASN A 84 -8.15 -2.01 14.61
N ALA A 85 -6.84 -2.21 14.53
CA ALA A 85 -5.96 -1.52 13.56
C ALA A 85 -5.80 -2.31 12.27
N CYS A 86 -5.56 -1.59 11.18
CA CYS A 86 -5.13 -2.17 9.92
C CYS A 86 -3.80 -1.56 9.49
N GLU A 87 -3.16 -2.18 8.51
CA GLU A 87 -1.88 -1.71 7.97
C GLU A 87 -1.99 -1.50 6.46
N MET A 88 -1.58 -0.31 6.00
CA MET A 88 -1.39 -0.02 4.58
C MET A 88 -0.02 -0.53 4.16
N ARG A 89 0.04 -1.33 3.09
CA ARG A 89 1.25 -1.97 2.61
C ARG A 89 1.40 -1.81 1.10
N ARG A 90 2.65 -1.79 0.65
CA ARG A 90 3.00 -1.91 -0.77
C ARG A 90 2.39 -0.82 -1.64
N LEU A 91 2.23 0.38 -1.12
CA LEU A 91 1.79 1.53 -1.92
C LEU A 91 2.89 1.91 -2.90
N TYR A 92 2.60 1.82 -4.19
CA TYR A 92 3.58 2.07 -5.24
C TYR A 92 2.92 2.61 -6.50
N VAL A 93 3.55 3.59 -7.10
CA VAL A 93 3.16 4.14 -8.41
C VAL A 93 4.35 4.02 -9.34
N ARG A 94 4.16 3.39 -10.50
CA ARG A 94 5.19 3.27 -11.51
C ARG A 94 5.69 4.66 -11.96
N PRO A 95 7.00 4.85 -12.20
CA PRO A 95 7.56 6.16 -12.55
C PRO A 95 6.86 6.87 -13.71
N ALA A 96 6.45 6.12 -14.75
CA ALA A 96 5.78 6.69 -15.92
C ALA A 96 4.42 7.33 -15.60
N PHE A 97 3.82 6.99 -14.47
CA PHE A 97 2.47 7.45 -14.09
C PHE A 97 2.48 8.38 -12.87
N ARG A 98 3.66 8.81 -12.43
CA ARG A 98 3.78 9.77 -11.33
C ARG A 98 3.29 11.15 -11.79
N ARG A 99 2.98 12.02 -10.82
CA ARG A 99 2.44 13.38 -11.04
C ARG A 99 0.99 13.41 -11.55
N LEU A 100 0.29 12.26 -11.52
CA LEU A 100 -1.14 12.19 -11.82
C LEU A 100 -2.00 12.10 -10.55
N GLY A 101 -1.38 12.16 -9.37
CA GLY A 101 -2.09 12.03 -8.09
C GLY A 101 -2.49 10.61 -7.73
N LEU A 102 -1.89 9.59 -8.37
CA LEU A 102 -2.24 8.18 -8.13
C LEU A 102 -1.94 7.70 -6.73
N GLY A 103 -0.84 8.14 -6.13
CA GLY A 103 -0.51 7.77 -4.76
C GLY A 103 -1.62 8.19 -3.80
N ARG A 104 -2.15 9.40 -3.96
CA ARG A 104 -3.28 9.88 -3.17
C ARG A 104 -4.55 9.10 -3.45
N VAL A 105 -4.84 8.81 -4.71
CA VAL A 105 -6.04 8.03 -5.09
C VAL A 105 -6.00 6.64 -4.47
N LEU A 106 -4.85 5.97 -4.54
CA LEU A 106 -4.65 4.65 -3.93
C LEU A 106 -4.76 4.70 -2.41
N ALA A 107 -4.05 5.63 -1.78
CA ALA A 107 -4.05 5.76 -0.32
C ALA A 107 -5.47 6.10 0.19
N GLN A 108 -6.16 7.02 -0.45
CA GLN A 108 -7.53 7.37 -0.10
C GLN A 108 -8.48 6.18 -0.29
N GLY A 109 -8.30 5.44 -1.38
CA GLY A 109 -9.09 4.22 -1.63
C GLY A 109 -8.90 3.18 -0.53
N LEU A 110 -7.68 3.00 -0.05
CA LEU A 110 -7.40 2.09 1.06
C LEU A 110 -7.96 2.60 2.39
N ILE A 111 -7.86 3.90 2.65
CA ILE A 111 -8.46 4.52 3.84
C ILE A 111 -9.97 4.31 3.84
N ASP A 112 -10.63 4.56 2.71
CA ASP A 112 -12.09 4.37 2.58
C ASP A 112 -12.48 2.90 2.83
N ARG A 113 -11.69 1.96 2.29
CA ARG A 113 -11.91 0.53 2.52
C ARG A 113 -11.70 0.13 3.97
N GLY A 114 -10.68 0.69 4.62
CA GLY A 114 -10.43 0.46 6.04
C GLY A 114 -11.59 0.95 6.91
N LEU A 115 -12.09 2.14 6.61
CA LEU A 115 -13.24 2.70 7.29
C LEU A 115 -14.49 1.84 7.11
N GLN A 116 -14.77 1.40 5.89
CA GLN A 116 -15.90 0.52 5.56
C GLN A 116 -15.80 -0.83 6.29
N ALA A 117 -14.59 -1.35 6.44
CA ALA A 117 -14.35 -2.62 7.13
C ALA A 117 -14.47 -2.52 8.66
N GLY A 118 -14.60 -1.30 9.21
CA GLY A 118 -14.77 -1.07 10.64
C GLY A 118 -13.49 -0.89 11.42
N TYR A 119 -12.35 -0.71 10.77
CA TYR A 119 -11.10 -0.41 11.48
C TYR A 119 -11.15 0.97 12.13
N THR A 120 -10.47 1.14 13.25
CA THR A 120 -10.44 2.40 14.00
C THR A 120 -9.20 3.24 13.66
N CYS A 121 -8.15 2.62 13.15
CA CYS A 121 -6.95 3.33 12.71
C CYS A 121 -6.20 2.52 11.68
N MET A 122 -5.36 3.21 10.92
CA MET A 122 -4.50 2.62 9.91
C MET A 122 -3.05 3.00 10.19
N LEU A 123 -2.17 2.01 10.19
CA LEU A 123 -0.75 2.17 10.42
C LEU A 123 0.01 1.87 9.13
N LEU A 124 1.22 2.41 9.04
CA LEU A 124 2.18 2.06 7.99
C LEU A 124 3.60 2.35 8.47
N ASP A 125 4.57 1.76 7.78
CA ASP A 125 5.96 2.18 7.90
C ASP A 125 6.48 2.68 6.55
N THR A 126 7.43 3.59 6.59
CA THR A 126 8.06 4.19 5.41
C THR A 126 9.53 4.51 5.73
N LEU A 127 10.31 4.83 4.71
CA LEU A 127 11.74 5.10 4.84
C LEU A 127 12.05 6.58 4.63
N ASP A 128 13.19 7.05 5.19
CA ASP A 128 13.64 8.44 5.08
C ASP A 128 13.76 8.92 3.63
N ASP A 129 14.22 8.05 2.72
CA ASP A 129 14.41 8.40 1.32
C ASP A 129 13.11 8.43 0.49
N MET A 130 11.98 8.15 1.12
CA MET A 130 10.66 8.20 0.49
C MET A 130 9.94 9.52 0.79
N GLU A 131 10.58 10.65 0.49
CA GLU A 131 10.06 11.99 0.82
C GLU A 131 8.69 12.27 0.23
N ALA A 132 8.47 11.91 -1.03
CA ALA A 132 7.18 12.13 -1.70
C ALA A 132 6.06 11.36 -1.01
N ALA A 133 6.31 10.12 -0.62
CA ALA A 133 5.35 9.29 0.12
C ALA A 133 5.07 9.88 1.50
N ARG A 134 6.12 10.32 2.21
CA ARG A 134 5.97 10.92 3.54
C ARG A 134 5.14 12.20 3.49
N GLY A 135 5.36 13.04 2.48
CA GLY A 135 4.56 14.25 2.26
C GLY A 135 3.08 13.92 1.99
N LEU A 136 2.84 12.89 1.20
CA LEU A 136 1.49 12.40 0.94
C LEU A 136 0.80 11.94 2.23
N TYR A 137 1.47 11.11 3.04
CA TYR A 137 0.89 10.61 4.29
C TYR A 137 0.59 11.74 5.27
N ALA A 138 1.51 12.70 5.42
CA ALA A 138 1.27 13.88 6.27
C ALA A 138 0.04 14.64 5.80
N SER A 139 -0.13 14.83 4.51
CA SER A 139 -1.30 15.53 3.94
C SER A 139 -2.61 14.78 4.15
N LEU A 140 -2.56 13.47 4.38
CA LEU A 140 -3.74 12.64 4.67
C LEU A 140 -4.03 12.53 6.17
N GLY A 141 -3.24 13.18 7.02
CA GLY A 141 -3.45 13.20 8.46
C GLY A 141 -2.67 12.16 9.24
N PHE A 142 -1.76 11.42 8.60
CA PHE A 142 -0.90 10.47 9.31
C PHE A 142 0.08 11.22 10.21
N GLU A 143 0.25 10.71 11.43
CA GLU A 143 1.17 11.23 12.42
C GLU A 143 2.20 10.18 12.81
N GLU A 144 3.40 10.61 13.17
CA GLU A 144 4.47 9.70 13.57
C GLU A 144 4.16 9.08 14.91
N ILE A 145 4.41 7.75 15.02
CA ILE A 145 4.22 6.95 16.23
C ILE A 145 5.48 6.15 16.54
N PRO A 146 5.61 5.62 17.78
CA PRO A 146 6.67 4.68 18.08
C PRO A 146 6.56 3.41 17.24
N PRO A 147 7.68 2.69 17.00
CA PRO A 147 7.65 1.45 16.24
C PRO A 147 6.64 0.43 16.81
N TYR A 148 5.86 -0.18 15.93
CA TYR A 148 4.93 -1.25 16.30
C TYR A 148 5.46 -2.64 15.91
N TYR A 149 6.59 -2.68 15.23
CA TYR A 149 7.37 -3.90 14.99
C TYR A 149 8.83 -3.51 14.74
N TYR A 150 9.74 -4.49 14.81
CA TYR A 150 11.15 -4.23 14.54
C TYR A 150 11.43 -4.26 13.04
N ASN A 151 11.85 -3.12 12.51
CA ASN A 151 12.34 -2.99 11.14
C ASN A 151 13.84 -2.75 11.18
N PRO A 152 14.68 -3.69 10.67
CA PRO A 152 16.14 -3.56 10.73
C PRO A 152 16.69 -2.49 9.80
N ILE A 153 15.87 -1.94 8.90
CA ILE A 153 16.32 -0.93 7.93
C ILE A 153 16.45 0.41 8.65
N ALA A 154 17.63 1.04 8.53
CA ALA A 154 17.86 2.36 9.10
C ALA A 154 16.96 3.40 8.42
N GLY A 155 16.44 4.36 9.19
CA GLY A 155 15.59 5.43 8.67
C GLY A 155 14.12 5.05 8.50
N ALA A 156 13.67 3.96 9.13
CA ALA A 156 12.25 3.60 9.12
C ALA A 156 11.44 4.56 10.01
N HIS A 157 10.30 5.00 9.49
CA HIS A 157 9.32 5.82 10.21
C HIS A 157 8.01 5.06 10.30
N TYR A 158 7.31 5.21 11.41
CA TYR A 158 6.04 4.54 11.68
C TYR A 158 4.97 5.61 11.82
N LEU A 159 3.88 5.45 11.09
CA LEU A 159 2.83 6.45 11.01
C LEU A 159 1.45 5.85 11.29
N LYS A 160 0.54 6.67 11.80
CA LYS A 160 -0.84 6.27 12.10
C LYS A 160 -1.80 7.38 11.73
N VAL A 161 -2.96 7.01 11.21
CA VAL A 161 -4.12 7.90 11.05
C VAL A 161 -5.33 7.24 11.71
N ASP A 162 -6.13 8.04 12.42
CA ASP A 162 -7.42 7.57 12.95
C ASP A 162 -8.47 7.59 11.85
N LEU A 163 -9.30 6.56 11.82
CA LEU A 163 -10.35 6.40 10.81
C LEU A 163 -11.72 6.81 11.32
#